data_0a49e93c81e6e7cc77aad9dfa0a45b23
#
_entry.id   0a49e93c81e6e7cc77aad9dfa0a45b23
#
_cell.length_a   1.000
_cell.length_b   1.000
_cell.length_c   1.000
_cell.angle_alpha   90.00
_cell.angle_beta   90.00
_cell.angle_gamma   90.00
#
_symmetry.space_group_name_H-M   'P 1'
#
loop_
_entity.id
_entity.type
_entity.pdbx_description
1 polymer ?
#
loop_
_entity_poly.entity_id
_entity_poly.type
_entity_poly.pdbx_seq_one_letter_code
_entity_poly.pdbx_strand_id
1 'polypeptide(L)'
;MKKVIALDIGGTNTRVALINENYEVEKVLINPTVVGNLDLFLQNVSKTVREAIDDFSGVVAIAAGVPGRVRHDGYIYALPNVHVTSIPLSEYLEKEFHLPCFVRNDAEIAALAEANVGPYKTYKSLYFVTISTGVGGALCIDGKLVNSSYEVGHTMTSYHNEIHEFEHMASGTGLRRLADMNGLNIANAKEFFDLVQNKHPLALRVYKDWIKMLSDWIEMNQENFSPDVFALTGGVMKSKDIFFEDLKRACPSANIVECACGQQAGLIGAAVFGFQNAK
;
A
#
# COMPACT_ATOMS: atom_id res chain seq x y z
N MET A 1 11.74 24.23 12.89
CA MET A 1 11.66 23.07 11.97
C MET A 1 10.23 22.63 11.94
N LYS A 2 9.60 22.53 10.74
CA LYS A 2 8.23 22.03 10.60
C LYS A 2 8.18 20.53 10.84
N LYS A 3 7.06 20.06 11.40
CA LYS A 3 6.83 18.65 11.71
C LYS A 3 5.43 18.23 11.30
N VAL A 4 5.25 16.95 11.04
CA VAL A 4 3.94 16.32 10.79
C VAL A 4 3.77 15.16 11.77
N ILE A 5 2.56 15.02 12.29
CA ILE A 5 2.14 13.82 13.00
C ILE A 5 1.66 12.83 11.95
N ALA A 6 2.44 11.79 11.72
CA ALA A 6 2.17 10.76 10.74
C ALA A 6 1.50 9.54 11.40
N LEU A 7 0.40 9.08 10.85
CA LEU A 7 -0.33 7.91 11.29
C LEU A 7 -0.31 6.82 10.21
N ASP A 8 -0.04 5.59 10.63
CA ASP A 8 -0.18 4.38 9.82
C ASP A 8 -1.13 3.44 10.59
N ILE A 9 -2.38 3.40 10.15
CA ILE A 9 -3.45 2.70 10.84
C ILE A 9 -3.74 1.39 10.14
N GLY A 10 -3.33 0.28 10.76
CA GLY A 10 -3.66 -1.07 10.28
C GLY A 10 -4.79 -1.72 11.09
N GLY A 11 -5.24 -2.90 10.66
CA GLY A 11 -6.26 -3.67 11.39
C GLY A 11 -5.80 -4.20 12.75
N THR A 12 -4.49 -4.31 12.97
CA THR A 12 -3.91 -4.83 14.22
C THR A 12 -3.28 -3.73 15.06
N ASN A 13 -2.56 -2.82 14.42
CA ASN A 13 -1.79 -1.77 15.10
C ASN A 13 -2.08 -0.40 14.48
N THR A 14 -2.13 0.61 15.33
CA THR A 14 -2.08 2.03 14.98
C THR A 14 -0.70 2.55 15.35
N ARG A 15 0.05 3.01 14.37
CA ARG A 15 1.38 3.60 14.51
C ARG A 15 1.26 5.11 14.40
N VAL A 16 1.87 5.83 15.33
CA VAL A 16 1.93 7.31 15.31
C VAL A 16 3.39 7.72 15.42
N ALA A 17 3.81 8.63 14.55
CA ALA A 17 5.16 9.18 14.57
C ALA A 17 5.17 10.69 14.45
N LEU A 18 6.16 11.33 15.06
CA LEU A 18 6.52 12.72 14.81
C LEU A 18 7.67 12.74 13.80
N ILE A 19 7.45 13.37 12.66
CA ILE A 19 8.40 13.37 11.54
C ILE A 19 8.67 14.81 11.13
N ASN A 20 9.96 15.16 11.03
CA ASN A 20 10.39 16.50 10.64
C ASN A 20 10.44 16.69 9.11
N GLU A 21 10.70 17.91 8.65
CA GLU A 21 10.74 18.27 7.23
C GLU A 21 11.87 17.61 6.42
N ASN A 22 12.83 16.96 7.09
CA ASN A 22 13.86 16.12 6.47
C ASN A 22 13.43 14.66 6.36
N TYR A 23 12.16 14.36 6.75
CA TYR A 23 11.60 13.01 6.82
C TYR A 23 12.28 12.09 7.85
N GLU A 24 12.91 12.67 8.86
CA GLU A 24 13.48 11.93 9.99
C GLU A 24 12.41 11.67 11.05
N VAL A 25 12.35 10.42 11.51
CA VAL A 25 11.42 10.00 12.57
C VAL A 25 12.03 10.37 13.92
N GLU A 26 11.46 11.37 14.58
CA GLU A 26 11.92 11.83 15.90
C GLU A 26 11.32 10.99 17.03
N LYS A 27 10.10 10.52 16.89
CA LYS A 27 9.38 9.72 17.88
C LYS A 27 8.41 8.77 17.19
N VAL A 28 8.21 7.60 17.73
CA VAL A 28 7.20 6.65 17.27
C VAL A 28 6.57 5.90 18.44
N LEU A 29 5.26 5.72 18.37
CA LEU A 29 4.49 4.88 19.28
C LEU A 29 3.62 3.92 18.47
N ILE A 30 3.44 2.71 18.98
CA ILE A 30 2.60 1.67 18.38
C ILE A 30 1.64 1.16 19.43
N ASN A 31 0.35 1.31 19.18
CA ASN A 31 -0.71 0.78 20.01
C ASN A 31 -1.60 -0.20 19.22
N PRO A 32 -2.24 -1.18 19.88
CA PRO A 32 -3.24 -2.01 19.22
C PRO A 32 -4.39 -1.16 18.66
N THR A 33 -4.84 -1.50 17.46
CA THR A 33 -6.03 -0.86 16.87
C THR A 33 -7.29 -1.43 17.52
N VAL A 34 -8.19 -0.54 17.96
CA VAL A 34 -9.52 -0.94 18.43
C VAL A 34 -10.40 -1.24 17.23
N VAL A 35 -11.07 -2.39 17.24
CA VAL A 35 -11.90 -2.88 16.14
C VAL A 35 -13.37 -3.00 16.54
N GLY A 36 -14.29 -2.91 15.57
CA GLY A 36 -15.72 -3.18 15.73
C GLY A 36 -16.55 -2.09 16.42
N ASN A 37 -15.94 -0.98 16.83
CA ASN A 37 -16.65 0.15 17.43
C ASN A 37 -16.01 1.48 16.98
N LEU A 38 -16.78 2.31 16.29
CA LEU A 38 -16.30 3.55 15.70
C LEU A 38 -15.82 4.56 16.75
N ASP A 39 -16.60 4.79 17.80
CA ASP A 39 -16.26 5.80 18.82
C ASP A 39 -15.01 5.40 19.59
N LEU A 40 -14.90 4.13 19.96
CA LEU A 40 -13.71 3.62 20.64
C LEU A 40 -12.49 3.62 19.72
N PHE A 41 -12.67 3.36 18.42
CA PHE A 41 -11.61 3.46 17.43
C PHE A 41 -11.08 4.90 17.33
N LEU A 42 -11.95 5.89 17.16
CA LEU A 42 -11.56 7.31 17.08
C LEU A 42 -10.88 7.78 18.37
N GLN A 43 -11.41 7.41 19.54
CA GLN A 43 -10.81 7.70 20.84
C GLN A 43 -9.42 7.05 21.00
N ASN A 44 -9.27 5.80 20.55
CA ASN A 44 -7.99 5.09 20.59
C ASN A 44 -6.93 5.76 19.72
N VAL A 45 -7.28 6.20 18.49
CA VAL A 45 -6.36 6.93 17.61
C VAL A 45 -5.94 8.25 18.27
N SER A 46 -6.89 9.06 18.75
CA SER A 46 -6.61 10.32 19.45
C SER A 46 -5.74 10.13 20.69
N LYS A 47 -6.05 9.12 21.50
CA LYS A 47 -5.24 8.75 22.68
C LYS A 47 -3.81 8.41 22.27
N THR A 48 -3.63 7.60 21.21
CA THR A 48 -2.30 7.22 20.73
C THR A 48 -1.50 8.44 20.27
N VAL A 49 -2.14 9.43 19.62
CA VAL A 49 -1.49 10.69 19.25
C VAL A 49 -1.04 11.45 20.49
N ARG A 50 -1.88 11.58 21.53
CA ARG A 50 -1.51 12.27 22.78
C ARG A 50 -0.38 11.57 23.53
N GLU A 51 -0.37 10.26 23.54
CA GLU A 51 0.70 9.46 24.19
C GLU A 51 2.03 9.54 23.41
N ALA A 52 1.95 9.66 22.07
CA ALA A 52 3.13 9.77 21.23
C ALA A 52 3.77 11.15 21.26
N ILE A 53 2.96 12.22 21.34
CA ILE A 53 3.39 13.60 21.12
C ILE A 53 3.17 14.42 22.38
N ASP A 54 4.27 14.79 23.05
CA ASP A 54 4.26 15.61 24.26
C ASP A 54 4.28 17.11 23.93
N ASP A 55 4.93 17.47 22.80
CA ASP A 55 5.08 18.85 22.34
C ASP A 55 4.63 18.99 20.89
N PHE A 56 3.61 19.80 20.66
CA PHE A 56 3.05 20.10 19.36
C PHE A 56 3.70 21.31 18.66
N SER A 57 4.78 21.85 19.24
CA SER A 57 5.49 23.01 18.66
C SER A 57 6.08 22.64 17.28
N GLY A 58 5.75 23.46 16.30
CA GLY A 58 6.18 23.26 14.92
C GLY A 58 5.38 22.21 14.14
N VAL A 59 4.40 21.56 14.76
CA VAL A 59 3.52 20.63 14.04
C VAL A 59 2.57 21.43 13.13
N VAL A 60 2.61 21.12 11.82
CA VAL A 60 1.84 21.83 10.80
C VAL A 60 0.61 21.05 10.33
N ALA A 61 0.60 19.73 10.50
CA ALA A 61 -0.51 18.87 10.10
C ALA A 61 -0.47 17.50 10.80
N ILE A 62 -1.61 16.82 10.76
CA ILE A 62 -1.74 15.37 10.97
C ILE A 62 -1.99 14.74 9.61
N ALA A 63 -1.36 13.60 9.32
CA ALA A 63 -1.64 12.86 8.09
C ALA A 63 -1.68 11.35 8.36
N ALA A 64 -2.63 10.66 7.75
CA ALA A 64 -2.90 9.25 8.01
C ALA A 64 -2.98 8.39 6.75
N GLY A 65 -2.33 7.22 6.78
CA GLY A 65 -2.57 6.10 5.88
C GLY A 65 -3.52 5.10 6.52
N VAL A 66 -4.55 4.65 5.79
CA VAL A 66 -5.54 3.69 6.28
C VAL A 66 -5.81 2.58 5.26
N PRO A 67 -6.05 1.32 5.68
CA PRO A 67 -6.28 0.18 4.79
C PRO A 67 -7.75 0.12 4.36
N GLY A 68 -8.17 0.98 3.47
CA GLY A 68 -9.54 1.01 3.00
C GLY A 68 -9.81 2.07 1.95
N ARG A 69 -11.04 2.12 1.49
CA ARG A 69 -11.45 3.07 0.45
C ARG A 69 -11.65 4.46 1.05
N VAL A 70 -10.83 5.41 0.58
CA VAL A 70 -10.81 6.80 1.02
C VAL A 70 -11.15 7.72 -0.16
N ARG A 71 -12.05 8.67 0.06
CA ARG A 71 -12.39 9.73 -0.89
C ARG A 71 -11.31 10.85 -0.84
N HIS A 72 -11.24 11.65 -1.90
CA HIS A 72 -10.22 12.72 -2.02
C HIS A 72 -10.23 13.76 -0.90
N ASP A 73 -11.37 13.98 -0.25
CA ASP A 73 -11.52 14.87 0.89
C ASP A 73 -11.17 14.20 2.24
N GLY A 74 -10.67 12.96 2.22
CA GLY A 74 -10.30 12.21 3.40
C GLY A 74 -11.44 11.44 4.06
N TYR A 75 -12.66 11.43 3.48
CA TYR A 75 -13.76 10.61 3.99
C TYR A 75 -13.47 9.12 3.76
N ILE A 76 -13.56 8.32 4.81
CA ILE A 76 -13.32 6.89 4.78
C ILE A 76 -14.65 6.15 4.71
N TYR A 77 -14.90 5.41 3.61
CA TYR A 77 -16.13 4.62 3.46
C TYR A 77 -16.16 3.44 4.40
N ALA A 78 -15.07 2.69 4.45
CA ALA A 78 -14.95 1.51 5.31
C ALA A 78 -13.47 1.18 5.55
N LEU A 79 -13.21 0.61 6.72
CA LEU A 79 -11.96 -0.07 7.07
C LEU A 79 -12.29 -1.56 7.35
N PRO A 80 -12.21 -2.43 6.34
CA PRO A 80 -12.64 -3.84 6.47
C PRO A 80 -11.94 -4.57 7.62
N ASN A 81 -10.64 -4.36 7.78
CA ASN A 81 -9.84 -4.99 8.82
C ASN A 81 -10.06 -4.41 10.23
N VAL A 82 -10.76 -3.28 10.33
CA VAL A 82 -11.13 -2.63 11.61
C VAL A 82 -12.63 -2.83 11.91
N HIS A 83 -13.40 -3.31 10.92
CA HIS A 83 -14.85 -3.55 11.01
C HIS A 83 -15.65 -2.30 11.37
N VAL A 84 -15.28 -1.15 10.80
CA VAL A 84 -15.99 0.14 10.95
C VAL A 84 -16.22 0.77 9.58
N THR A 85 -17.30 1.55 9.49
CA THR A 85 -17.72 2.24 8.25
C THR A 85 -18.04 3.70 8.51
N SER A 86 -18.03 4.53 7.46
CA SER A 86 -18.41 5.95 7.51
C SER A 86 -17.61 6.73 8.57
N ILE A 87 -16.27 6.67 8.46
CA ILE A 87 -15.37 7.13 9.52
C ILE A 87 -14.95 8.58 9.26
N PRO A 88 -15.37 9.56 10.11
CA PRO A 88 -14.99 10.96 10.00
C PRO A 88 -13.64 11.23 10.70
N LEU A 89 -12.59 10.45 10.35
CA LEU A 89 -11.31 10.49 11.07
C LEU A 89 -10.65 11.87 10.98
N SER A 90 -10.62 12.48 9.79
CA SER A 90 -10.01 13.80 9.59
C SER A 90 -10.73 14.87 10.43
N GLU A 91 -12.04 14.98 10.33
CA GLU A 91 -12.85 15.94 11.10
C GLU A 91 -12.70 15.73 12.61
N TYR A 92 -12.66 14.49 13.05
CA TYR A 92 -12.48 14.16 14.46
C TYR A 92 -11.13 14.62 14.99
N LEU A 93 -10.03 14.32 14.26
CA LEU A 93 -8.69 14.72 14.67
C LEU A 93 -8.46 16.23 14.51
N GLU A 94 -9.01 16.88 13.50
CA GLU A 94 -8.97 18.34 13.35
C GLU A 94 -9.62 19.06 14.53
N LYS A 95 -10.80 18.60 14.95
CA LYS A 95 -11.51 19.15 16.09
C LYS A 95 -10.74 18.93 17.40
N GLU A 96 -10.09 17.80 17.55
CA GLU A 96 -9.40 17.37 18.76
C GLU A 96 -8.06 18.08 18.97
N PHE A 97 -7.31 18.29 17.86
CA PHE A 97 -5.93 18.81 17.92
C PHE A 97 -5.78 20.23 17.34
N HIS A 98 -6.83 20.79 16.74
CA HIS A 98 -6.80 22.10 16.06
C HIS A 98 -5.71 22.20 14.97
N LEU A 99 -5.43 21.09 14.29
CA LEU A 99 -4.46 20.96 13.22
C LEU A 99 -5.18 20.41 11.97
N PRO A 100 -4.80 20.81 10.75
CA PRO A 100 -5.34 20.22 9.54
C PRO A 100 -4.98 18.72 9.49
N CYS A 101 -5.95 17.88 9.09
CA CYS A 101 -5.77 16.44 9.03
C CYS A 101 -6.08 15.89 7.64
N PHE A 102 -5.15 15.14 7.07
CA PHE A 102 -5.23 14.58 5.73
C PHE A 102 -5.20 13.06 5.80
N VAL A 103 -6.13 12.40 5.09
CA VAL A 103 -6.24 10.94 5.09
C VAL A 103 -6.21 10.41 3.67
N ARG A 104 -5.46 9.31 3.44
CA ARG A 104 -5.39 8.57 2.18
C ARG A 104 -5.33 7.07 2.43
N ASN A 105 -5.54 6.31 1.35
CA ASN A 105 -5.31 4.88 1.36
C ASN A 105 -3.83 4.56 1.65
N ASP A 106 -3.55 3.44 2.32
CA ASP A 106 -2.21 3.01 2.73
C ASP A 106 -1.25 2.78 1.54
N ALA A 107 -1.75 2.25 0.40
CA ALA A 107 -0.94 2.09 -0.81
C ALA A 107 -0.59 3.45 -1.44
N GLU A 108 -1.52 4.41 -1.44
CA GLU A 108 -1.25 5.79 -1.90
C GLU A 108 -0.18 6.46 -1.03
N ILE A 109 -0.29 6.30 0.28
CA ILE A 109 0.70 6.82 1.25
C ILE A 109 2.06 6.16 1.05
N ALA A 110 2.13 4.84 0.89
CA ALA A 110 3.39 4.15 0.64
C ALA A 110 4.04 4.58 -0.70
N ALA A 111 3.24 4.83 -1.74
CA ALA A 111 3.72 5.36 -3.01
C ALA A 111 4.41 6.72 -2.85
N LEU A 112 3.85 7.61 -2.02
CA LEU A 112 4.48 8.91 -1.72
C LEU A 112 5.83 8.77 -1.04
N ALA A 113 6.01 7.81 -0.14
CA ALA A 113 7.31 7.54 0.47
C ALA A 113 8.36 7.17 -0.57
N GLU A 114 8.06 6.21 -1.44
CA GLU A 114 8.98 5.75 -2.48
C GLU A 114 9.31 6.86 -3.49
N ALA A 115 8.33 7.67 -3.88
CA ALA A 115 8.49 8.74 -4.85
C ALA A 115 9.20 9.99 -4.29
N ASN A 116 9.29 10.19 -2.97
CA ASN A 116 9.85 11.41 -2.38
C ASN A 116 11.09 11.17 -1.52
N VAL A 117 11.21 10.02 -0.86
CA VAL A 117 12.27 9.78 0.14
C VAL A 117 13.16 8.60 -0.25
N GLY A 118 12.61 7.60 -0.93
CA GLY A 118 13.33 6.45 -1.39
C GLY A 118 14.41 6.77 -2.47
N PRO A 119 15.18 5.77 -2.91
CA PRO A 119 16.18 5.93 -3.96
C PRO A 119 15.58 6.32 -5.31
N TYR A 120 14.28 6.15 -5.47
CA TYR A 120 13.54 6.40 -6.71
C TYR A 120 12.99 7.82 -6.83
N LYS A 121 13.27 8.71 -5.87
CA LYS A 121 12.83 10.11 -5.85
C LYS A 121 13.32 10.96 -7.03
N THR A 122 14.28 10.46 -7.80
CA THR A 122 14.81 11.12 -9.01
C THR A 122 14.00 10.81 -10.26
N TYR A 123 13.15 9.78 -10.23
CA TYR A 123 12.23 9.48 -11.32
C TYR A 123 11.07 10.49 -11.32
N LYS A 124 10.67 10.89 -12.52
CA LYS A 124 9.56 11.81 -12.69
C LYS A 124 8.21 11.15 -12.37
N SER A 125 8.09 9.87 -12.70
CA SER A 125 6.89 9.09 -12.46
C SER A 125 7.21 7.71 -11.87
N LEU A 126 6.44 7.32 -10.84
CA LEU A 126 6.58 6.06 -10.15
C LEU A 126 5.21 5.40 -9.98
N TYR A 127 5.08 4.17 -10.45
CA TYR A 127 3.92 3.34 -10.20
C TYR A 127 4.23 2.37 -9.05
N PHE A 128 3.63 2.61 -7.90
CA PHE A 128 3.75 1.73 -6.73
C PHE A 128 2.76 0.59 -6.83
N VAL A 129 3.20 -0.64 -6.54
CA VAL A 129 2.35 -1.84 -6.53
C VAL A 129 2.66 -2.68 -5.31
N THR A 130 1.65 -2.96 -4.50
CA THR A 130 1.76 -3.92 -3.40
C THR A 130 0.98 -5.19 -3.72
N ILE A 131 1.67 -6.34 -3.67
CA ILE A 131 1.07 -7.67 -3.87
C ILE A 131 1.12 -8.41 -2.54
N SER A 132 -0.02 -8.44 -1.85
CA SER A 132 -0.15 -9.00 -0.50
C SER A 132 -1.35 -9.95 -0.44
N THR A 133 -2.23 -9.83 0.54
CA THR A 133 -3.53 -10.54 0.55
C THR A 133 -4.38 -10.14 -0.64
N GLY A 134 -4.35 -8.85 -1.00
CA GLY A 134 -4.90 -8.26 -2.21
C GLY A 134 -3.80 -7.63 -3.06
N VAL A 135 -4.19 -6.78 -4.02
CA VAL A 135 -3.31 -5.95 -4.84
C VAL A 135 -3.73 -4.49 -4.69
N GLY A 136 -2.82 -3.68 -4.21
CA GLY A 136 -2.99 -2.22 -4.15
C GLY A 136 -1.95 -1.51 -5.01
N GLY A 137 -2.19 -0.25 -5.34
CA GLY A 137 -1.21 0.54 -6.07
C GLY A 137 -1.62 1.99 -6.24
N ALA A 138 -0.63 2.82 -6.59
CA ALA A 138 -0.85 4.22 -6.87
C ALA A 138 0.24 4.76 -7.82
N LEU A 139 -0.14 5.72 -8.64
CA LEU A 139 0.77 6.44 -9.53
C LEU A 139 1.14 7.79 -8.89
N CYS A 140 2.44 8.06 -8.82
CA CYS A 140 2.99 9.37 -8.47
C CYS A 140 3.64 10.01 -9.70
N ILE A 141 3.41 11.31 -9.91
CA ILE A 141 4.08 12.13 -10.93
C ILE A 141 4.64 13.36 -10.22
N ASP A 142 5.92 13.66 -10.47
CA ASP A 142 6.66 14.76 -9.81
C ASP A 142 6.51 14.70 -8.27
N GLY A 143 6.58 13.51 -7.70
CA GLY A 143 6.45 13.25 -6.26
C GLY A 143 5.06 13.45 -5.67
N LYS A 144 4.02 13.63 -6.50
CA LYS A 144 2.64 13.82 -6.06
C LYS A 144 1.74 12.70 -6.53
N LEU A 145 0.75 12.32 -5.72
CA LEU A 145 -0.25 11.36 -6.13
C LEU A 145 -1.05 11.87 -7.34
N VAL A 146 -1.18 11.01 -8.34
CA VAL A 146 -2.20 11.19 -9.36
C VAL A 146 -3.55 10.90 -8.72
N ASN A 147 -4.42 11.90 -8.75
CA ASN A 147 -5.70 11.83 -8.08
C ASN A 147 -6.63 10.87 -8.84
N SER A 148 -6.67 9.63 -8.44
CA SER A 148 -7.56 8.61 -8.97
C SER A 148 -8.19 7.84 -7.83
N SER A 149 -9.48 7.52 -7.95
CA SER A 149 -10.15 6.56 -7.08
C SER A 149 -10.04 5.14 -7.64
N TYR A 150 -8.99 4.88 -8.42
CA TYR A 150 -8.80 3.64 -9.14
C TYR A 150 -8.18 2.58 -8.22
N GLU A 151 -8.96 1.58 -7.89
CA GLU A 151 -8.51 0.40 -7.16
C GLU A 151 -7.89 -0.59 -8.14
N VAL A 152 -6.57 -0.62 -8.21
CA VAL A 152 -5.82 -1.39 -9.23
C VAL A 152 -6.09 -2.89 -9.16
N GLY A 153 -6.38 -3.42 -7.96
CA GLY A 153 -6.73 -4.83 -7.73
C GLY A 153 -8.04 -5.24 -8.39
N HIS A 154 -8.98 -4.30 -8.57
CA HIS A 154 -10.28 -4.54 -9.22
C HIS A 154 -10.25 -4.44 -10.74
N THR A 155 -9.07 -4.27 -11.35
CA THR A 155 -8.93 -4.42 -12.82
C THR A 155 -9.34 -5.81 -13.24
N MET A 156 -9.97 -5.92 -14.40
CA MET A 156 -10.39 -7.22 -14.92
C MET A 156 -9.27 -7.91 -15.68
N THR A 157 -9.12 -9.20 -15.45
CA THR A 157 -8.22 -10.09 -16.19
C THR A 157 -8.99 -11.31 -16.68
N SER A 158 -8.50 -11.97 -17.72
CA SER A 158 -9.12 -13.17 -18.29
C SER A 158 -8.28 -14.40 -17.98
N TYR A 159 -8.92 -15.46 -17.50
CA TYR A 159 -8.30 -16.77 -17.30
C TYR A 159 -9.30 -17.88 -17.64
N HIS A 160 -8.90 -18.85 -18.48
CA HIS A 160 -9.73 -19.98 -18.96
C HIS A 160 -11.09 -19.53 -19.56
N ASN A 161 -11.11 -18.41 -20.30
CA ASN A 161 -12.31 -17.77 -20.88
C ASN A 161 -13.32 -17.20 -19.85
N GLU A 162 -12.92 -17.08 -18.60
CA GLU A 162 -13.68 -16.41 -17.56
C GLU A 162 -13.02 -15.08 -17.20
N ILE A 163 -13.83 -14.11 -16.74
CA ILE A 163 -13.35 -12.80 -16.32
C ILE A 163 -13.28 -12.78 -14.81
N HIS A 164 -12.15 -12.34 -14.29
CA HIS A 164 -11.86 -12.25 -12.85
C HIS A 164 -11.30 -10.88 -12.49
N GLU A 165 -11.45 -10.46 -11.25
CA GLU A 165 -10.68 -9.34 -10.73
C GLU A 165 -9.20 -9.74 -10.63
N PHE A 166 -8.31 -8.81 -10.98
CA PHE A 166 -6.88 -9.07 -11.02
C PHE A 166 -6.33 -9.55 -9.67
N GLU A 167 -6.75 -8.91 -8.56
CA GLU A 167 -6.29 -9.32 -7.24
C GLU A 167 -6.77 -10.74 -6.86
N HIS A 168 -7.92 -11.17 -7.37
CA HIS A 168 -8.44 -12.52 -7.14
C HIS A 168 -7.60 -13.61 -7.80
N MET A 169 -6.70 -13.23 -8.69
CA MET A 169 -5.83 -14.16 -9.42
C MET A 169 -4.35 -13.92 -9.13
N ALA A 170 -3.94 -12.67 -8.96
CA ALA A 170 -2.53 -12.26 -8.91
C ALA A 170 -1.99 -12.03 -7.49
N SER A 171 -2.85 -11.75 -6.49
CA SER A 171 -2.45 -11.55 -5.09
C SER A 171 -1.98 -12.86 -4.42
N GLY A 172 -1.48 -12.77 -3.20
CA GLY A 172 -1.13 -13.95 -2.41
C GLY A 172 -2.32 -14.87 -2.13
N THR A 173 -3.53 -14.31 -1.92
CA THR A 173 -4.79 -15.07 -1.83
C THR A 173 -5.20 -15.57 -3.21
N GLY A 174 -5.02 -14.76 -4.23
CA GLY A 174 -5.29 -15.09 -5.63
C GLY A 174 -4.44 -16.25 -6.14
N LEU A 175 -3.15 -16.33 -5.76
CA LEU A 175 -2.30 -17.47 -6.06
C LEU A 175 -2.87 -18.79 -5.56
N ARG A 176 -3.43 -18.80 -4.33
CA ARG A 176 -4.10 -19.99 -3.82
C ARG A 176 -5.31 -20.35 -4.67
N ARG A 177 -6.17 -19.38 -5.02
CA ARG A 177 -7.32 -19.58 -5.89
C ARG A 177 -6.89 -20.11 -7.26
N LEU A 178 -5.86 -19.50 -7.88
CA LEU A 178 -5.33 -19.92 -9.18
C LEU A 178 -4.80 -21.36 -9.13
N ALA A 179 -4.13 -21.74 -8.03
CA ALA A 179 -3.65 -23.09 -7.79
C ALA A 179 -4.82 -24.08 -7.67
N ASP A 180 -5.83 -23.77 -6.86
CA ASP A 180 -7.05 -24.59 -6.66
C ASP A 180 -7.78 -24.83 -7.98
N MET A 181 -7.95 -23.78 -8.81
CA MET A 181 -8.56 -23.89 -10.15
C MET A 181 -7.80 -24.86 -11.09
N ASN A 182 -6.52 -25.07 -10.85
CA ASN A 182 -5.67 -25.98 -11.60
C ASN A 182 -5.47 -27.34 -10.91
N GLY A 183 -6.19 -27.63 -9.83
CA GLY A 183 -6.09 -28.88 -9.08
C GLY A 183 -4.85 -28.98 -8.18
N LEU A 184 -4.20 -27.87 -7.86
CA LEU A 184 -3.07 -27.79 -6.93
C LEU A 184 -3.53 -27.19 -5.60
N ASN A 185 -3.67 -28.02 -4.57
CA ASN A 185 -4.05 -27.57 -3.24
C ASN A 185 -2.83 -27.05 -2.48
N ILE A 186 -2.88 -25.78 -2.03
CA ILE A 186 -1.84 -25.10 -1.26
C ILE A 186 -2.46 -24.31 -0.10
N ALA A 187 -1.76 -24.21 1.01
CA ALA A 187 -2.21 -23.42 2.14
C ALA A 187 -1.99 -21.90 1.95
N ASN A 188 -0.91 -21.51 1.28
CA ASN A 188 -0.51 -20.10 1.11
C ASN A 188 0.50 -19.93 -0.03
N ALA A 189 0.80 -18.67 -0.36
CA ALA A 189 1.74 -18.31 -1.42
C ALA A 189 3.17 -18.85 -1.17
N LYS A 190 3.62 -18.94 0.09
CA LYS A 190 4.95 -19.49 0.40
C LYS A 190 5.05 -20.94 -0.04
N GLU A 191 4.08 -21.78 0.34
CA GLU A 191 4.03 -23.18 -0.08
C GLU A 191 4.00 -23.32 -1.60
N PHE A 192 3.26 -22.44 -2.30
CA PHE A 192 3.27 -22.41 -3.75
C PHE A 192 4.68 -22.22 -4.31
N PHE A 193 5.41 -21.22 -3.84
CA PHE A 193 6.76 -20.95 -4.31
C PHE A 193 7.77 -22.04 -3.91
N ASP A 194 7.59 -22.67 -2.75
CA ASP A 194 8.38 -23.84 -2.35
C ASP A 194 8.18 -25.01 -3.35
N LEU A 195 6.95 -25.26 -3.82
CA LEU A 195 6.65 -26.24 -4.85
C LEU A 195 7.25 -25.87 -6.21
N VAL A 196 7.23 -24.60 -6.58
CA VAL A 196 7.88 -24.10 -7.81
C VAL A 196 9.39 -24.36 -7.76
N GLN A 197 10.03 -24.01 -6.64
CA GLN A 197 11.46 -24.22 -6.43
C GLN A 197 11.83 -25.72 -6.49
N ASN A 198 10.96 -26.60 -5.96
CA ASN A 198 11.10 -28.05 -6.02
C ASN A 198 10.68 -28.65 -7.38
N LYS A 199 10.41 -27.81 -8.39
CA LYS A 199 10.08 -28.23 -9.76
C LYS A 199 8.83 -29.13 -9.86
N HIS A 200 7.84 -28.93 -8.98
CA HIS A 200 6.57 -29.63 -9.06
C HIS A 200 5.87 -29.30 -10.39
N PRO A 201 5.52 -30.27 -11.25
CA PRO A 201 5.09 -30.00 -12.63
C PRO A 201 3.86 -29.10 -12.71
N LEU A 202 2.87 -29.33 -11.85
CA LEU A 202 1.63 -28.53 -11.82
C LEU A 202 1.89 -27.12 -11.27
N ALA A 203 2.73 -26.98 -10.24
CA ALA A 203 3.12 -25.67 -9.72
C ALA A 203 3.86 -24.82 -10.77
N LEU A 204 4.74 -25.43 -11.56
CA LEU A 204 5.43 -24.75 -12.67
C LEU A 204 4.47 -24.26 -13.76
N ARG A 205 3.39 -25.02 -14.02
CA ARG A 205 2.36 -24.60 -14.98
C ARG A 205 1.61 -23.37 -14.44
N VAL A 206 1.09 -23.45 -13.22
CA VAL A 206 0.37 -22.35 -12.55
C VAL A 206 1.26 -21.12 -12.41
N TYR A 207 2.54 -21.31 -12.12
CA TYR A 207 3.53 -20.25 -12.05
C TYR A 207 3.69 -19.48 -13.36
N LYS A 208 3.75 -20.18 -14.49
CA LYS A 208 3.83 -19.53 -15.81
C LYS A 208 2.58 -18.69 -16.09
N ASP A 209 1.41 -19.21 -15.77
CA ASP A 209 0.15 -18.49 -15.94
C ASP A 209 0.12 -17.25 -15.04
N TRP A 210 0.57 -17.36 -13.80
CA TRP A 210 0.65 -16.25 -12.85
C TRP A 210 1.65 -15.16 -13.30
N ILE A 211 2.85 -15.54 -13.75
CA ILE A 211 3.84 -14.58 -14.30
C ILE A 211 3.27 -13.89 -15.53
N LYS A 212 2.63 -14.63 -16.44
CA LYS A 212 1.99 -14.04 -17.61
C LYS A 212 0.93 -13.01 -17.23
N MET A 213 0.09 -13.33 -16.26
CA MET A 213 -0.98 -12.43 -15.80
C MET A 213 -0.42 -11.14 -15.17
N LEU A 214 0.63 -11.26 -14.34
CA LEU A 214 1.33 -10.10 -13.78
C LEU A 214 2.00 -9.26 -14.88
N SER A 215 2.69 -9.90 -15.82
CA SER A 215 3.37 -9.18 -16.90
C SER A 215 2.38 -8.50 -17.83
N ASP A 216 1.29 -9.14 -18.22
CA ASP A 216 0.25 -8.53 -19.05
C ASP A 216 -0.32 -7.28 -18.37
N TRP A 217 -0.56 -7.34 -17.05
CA TRP A 217 -1.05 -6.20 -16.29
C TRP A 217 -0.02 -5.06 -16.19
N ILE A 218 1.25 -5.36 -15.96
CA ILE A 218 2.33 -4.36 -15.90
C ILE A 218 2.51 -3.70 -17.27
N GLU A 219 2.61 -4.48 -18.36
CA GLU A 219 2.77 -3.97 -19.72
C GLU A 219 1.58 -3.09 -20.13
N MET A 220 0.35 -3.50 -19.80
CA MET A 220 -0.83 -2.68 -20.02
C MET A 220 -0.75 -1.32 -19.30
N ASN A 221 -0.26 -1.31 -18.05
CA ASN A 221 -0.09 -0.07 -17.30
C ASN A 221 1.11 0.75 -17.83
N GLN A 222 2.16 0.10 -18.35
CA GLN A 222 3.26 0.75 -19.04
C GLN A 222 2.77 1.48 -20.31
N GLU A 223 1.93 0.83 -21.09
CA GLU A 223 1.33 1.44 -22.29
C GLU A 223 0.42 2.62 -21.95
N ASN A 224 -0.40 2.49 -20.89
CA ASN A 224 -1.39 3.51 -20.55
C ASN A 224 -0.81 4.73 -19.83
N PHE A 225 0.19 4.55 -18.97
CA PHE A 225 0.68 5.60 -18.07
C PHE A 225 2.16 5.94 -18.25
N SER A 226 2.93 5.08 -18.92
CA SER A 226 4.37 5.21 -19.17
C SER A 226 5.17 5.66 -17.94
N PRO A 227 5.02 4.99 -16.78
CA PRO A 227 5.81 5.35 -15.61
C PRO A 227 7.28 5.05 -15.85
N ASP A 228 8.18 5.88 -15.29
CA ASP A 228 9.62 5.66 -15.36
C ASP A 228 10.05 4.40 -14.59
N VAL A 229 9.26 4.03 -13.56
CA VAL A 229 9.56 2.87 -12.71
C VAL A 229 8.29 2.29 -12.07
N PHE A 230 8.22 0.95 -12.02
CA PHE A 230 7.29 0.20 -11.17
C PHE A 230 8.00 -0.26 -9.91
N ALA A 231 7.58 0.21 -8.74
CA ALA A 231 8.12 -0.20 -7.45
C ALA A 231 7.20 -1.22 -6.78
N LEU A 232 7.67 -2.46 -6.64
CA LEU A 232 6.90 -3.58 -6.13
C LEU A 232 7.22 -3.89 -4.66
N THR A 233 6.17 -4.19 -3.89
CA THR A 233 6.26 -4.62 -2.49
C THR A 233 5.15 -5.62 -2.13
N GLY A 234 5.01 -5.90 -0.86
CA GLY A 234 3.95 -6.76 -0.31
C GLY A 234 4.43 -8.15 0.10
N GLY A 235 3.51 -8.94 0.64
CA GLY A 235 3.83 -10.25 1.21
C GLY A 235 4.40 -11.26 0.21
N VAL A 236 4.00 -11.17 -1.05
CA VAL A 236 4.47 -12.04 -2.13
C VAL A 236 5.96 -11.79 -2.44
N MET A 237 6.45 -10.55 -2.24
CA MET A 237 7.87 -10.21 -2.44
C MET A 237 8.83 -10.94 -1.49
N LYS A 238 8.33 -11.58 -0.43
CA LYS A 238 9.16 -12.48 0.39
C LYS A 238 9.69 -13.69 -0.38
N SER A 239 9.09 -14.02 -1.52
CA SER A 239 9.52 -15.08 -2.44
C SER A 239 10.14 -14.52 -3.72
N LYS A 240 10.58 -13.26 -3.74
CA LYS A 240 11.12 -12.57 -4.92
C LYS A 240 12.26 -13.30 -5.61
N ASP A 241 13.12 -13.97 -4.86
CA ASP A 241 14.27 -14.70 -5.40
C ASP A 241 13.86 -15.83 -6.38
N ILE A 242 12.58 -16.25 -6.35
CA ILE A 242 12.03 -17.28 -7.21
C ILE A 242 11.43 -16.68 -8.50
N PHE A 243 10.82 -15.49 -8.42
CA PHE A 243 10.01 -14.99 -9.52
C PHE A 243 10.39 -13.61 -10.07
N PHE A 244 11.11 -12.79 -9.32
CA PHE A 244 11.26 -11.38 -9.66
C PHE A 244 12.04 -11.16 -10.96
N GLU A 245 13.08 -11.95 -11.20
CA GLU A 245 13.85 -11.87 -12.44
C GLU A 245 13.08 -12.46 -13.65
N ASP A 246 12.21 -13.45 -13.43
CA ASP A 246 11.31 -13.96 -14.47
C ASP A 246 10.27 -12.90 -14.86
N LEU A 247 9.71 -12.19 -13.86
CA LEU A 247 8.78 -11.10 -14.09
C LEU A 247 9.44 -9.96 -14.89
N LYS A 248 10.65 -9.52 -14.50
CA LYS A 248 11.40 -8.50 -15.26
C LYS A 248 11.64 -8.90 -16.71
N ARG A 249 11.99 -10.16 -16.95
CA ARG A 249 12.19 -10.66 -18.31
C ARG A 249 10.89 -10.71 -19.11
N ALA A 250 9.76 -10.94 -18.44
CA ALA A 250 8.44 -10.95 -19.06
C ALA A 250 7.89 -9.53 -19.35
N CYS A 251 8.49 -8.49 -18.75
CA CYS A 251 8.09 -7.09 -18.93
C CYS A 251 9.25 -6.26 -19.51
N PRO A 252 9.63 -6.46 -20.77
CA PRO A 252 10.81 -5.79 -21.35
C PRO A 252 10.67 -4.27 -21.53
N SER A 253 9.44 -3.75 -21.56
CA SER A 253 9.17 -2.31 -21.68
C SER A 253 9.16 -1.58 -20.33
N ALA A 254 9.02 -2.30 -19.21
CA ALA A 254 8.86 -1.73 -17.89
C ALA A 254 10.13 -1.84 -17.04
N ASN A 255 10.49 -0.74 -16.37
CA ASN A 255 11.55 -0.74 -15.36
C ASN A 255 10.96 -1.17 -14.00
N ILE A 256 11.22 -2.41 -13.57
CA ILE A 256 10.63 -2.98 -12.36
C ILE A 256 11.70 -3.07 -11.27
N VAL A 257 11.40 -2.51 -10.10
CA VAL A 257 12.27 -2.49 -8.93
C VAL A 257 11.53 -2.95 -7.66
N GLU A 258 12.28 -3.32 -6.63
CA GLU A 258 11.70 -3.54 -5.30
C GLU A 258 11.59 -2.22 -4.55
N CYS A 259 10.51 -2.01 -3.78
CA CYS A 259 10.38 -0.86 -2.89
C CYS A 259 11.51 -0.82 -1.85
N ALA A 260 11.96 0.38 -1.51
CA ALA A 260 13.12 0.61 -0.64
C ALA A 260 12.76 1.14 0.75
N CYS A 261 11.61 1.82 0.91
CA CYS A 261 11.21 2.43 2.19
C CYS A 261 10.74 1.42 3.25
N GLY A 262 10.47 0.18 2.85
CA GLY A 262 10.18 -0.94 3.76
C GLY A 262 9.01 -0.65 4.72
N GLN A 263 9.17 -1.06 5.98
CA GLN A 263 8.13 -0.93 7.01
C GLN A 263 7.83 0.51 7.44
N GLN A 264 8.67 1.47 7.06
CA GLN A 264 8.46 2.88 7.39
C GLN A 264 7.67 3.63 6.30
N ALA A 265 7.40 3.01 5.16
CA ALA A 265 6.72 3.64 4.02
C ALA A 265 5.40 4.31 4.42
N GLY A 266 4.58 3.66 5.26
CA GLY A 266 3.31 4.22 5.74
C GLY A 266 3.48 5.52 6.54
N LEU A 267 4.43 5.57 7.47
CA LEU A 267 4.68 6.76 8.28
C LEU A 267 5.37 7.87 7.47
N ILE A 268 6.41 7.52 6.71
CA ILE A 268 7.14 8.49 5.88
C ILE A 268 6.22 9.10 4.82
N GLY A 269 5.44 8.28 4.14
CA GLY A 269 4.50 8.75 3.12
C GLY A 269 3.39 9.62 3.69
N ALA A 270 2.88 9.30 4.90
CA ALA A 270 1.94 10.16 5.60
C ALA A 270 2.58 11.53 5.91
N ALA A 271 3.85 11.58 6.34
CA ALA A 271 4.54 12.83 6.54
C ALA A 271 4.70 13.62 5.23
N VAL A 272 5.11 12.97 4.14
CA VAL A 272 5.17 13.59 2.80
C VAL A 272 3.81 14.21 2.45
N PHE A 273 2.73 13.45 2.60
CA PHE A 273 1.38 13.90 2.30
C PHE A 273 0.96 15.09 3.16
N GLY A 274 1.29 15.06 4.46
CA GLY A 274 1.07 16.16 5.38
C GLY A 274 1.79 17.43 4.96
N PHE A 275 3.09 17.35 4.65
CA PHE A 275 3.87 18.51 4.20
C PHE A 275 3.41 19.07 2.86
N GLN A 276 2.98 18.22 1.92
CA GLN A 276 2.49 18.67 0.61
C GLN A 276 1.15 19.41 0.69
N ASN A 277 0.33 19.17 1.73
CA ASN A 277 -1.00 19.72 1.87
C ASN A 277 -1.13 20.78 3.00
N ALA A 278 -0.21 20.82 3.96
CA ALA A 278 -0.15 21.88 4.97
C ALA A 278 0.22 23.22 4.32
N LYS A 279 -0.64 24.23 4.53
CA LYS A 279 -0.43 25.60 4.01
C LYS A 279 0.52 26.40 4.90
#